data_a35a7438ab345d23eeb583d8e588d949
#
_entry.id   a35a7438ab345d23eeb583d8e588d949
#
_cell.length_a   1.000
_cell.length_b   1.000
_cell.length_c   1.000
_cell.angle_alpha   90.00
_cell.angle_beta   90.00
_cell.angle_gamma   90.00
#
_symmetry.space_group_name_H-M   'P 1'
#
loop_
_entity.id
_entity.type
_entity.pdbx_description
1 polymer ?
#
loop_
_entity_poly.entity_id
_entity_poly.type
_entity_poly.pdbx_seq_one_letter_code
_entity_poly.pdbx_strand_id
1 'polypeptide(L)'
;MSIIIAGRFQLQDDVDRARAAFVDAGFAADRISGFYLTQPGQHDMTPIGGDHLQSPGAKEAPEGVMKGVATGGAVGVAVGAATSPITGPLGPVVGGLVGGHVGSLFSFSKMKDRGEPEEGGENAVPPRPAGMLVAVAFDDPDLQARAVDLLRQLGAHHIERAQGNIVGGDWADFDPGSRPDVIA
;
A
#
# COMPACT_ATOMS: atom_id res chain seq x y z
N MET A 1 5.56 -16.29 -22.84
CA MET A 1 5.28 -16.13 -21.40
C MET A 1 6.02 -17.25 -20.69
N SER A 2 6.87 -16.87 -19.76
CA SER A 2 7.66 -17.81 -18.96
C SER A 2 6.92 -18.17 -17.68
N ILE A 3 7.26 -19.30 -17.08
CA ILE A 3 6.85 -19.62 -15.72
C ILE A 3 7.64 -18.71 -14.77
N ILE A 4 6.95 -18.12 -13.81
CA ILE A 4 7.55 -17.29 -12.77
C ILE A 4 7.23 -17.91 -11.41
N ILE A 5 8.26 -18.07 -10.59
CA ILE A 5 8.11 -18.40 -9.17
C ILE A 5 8.61 -17.20 -8.38
N ALA A 6 7.76 -16.71 -7.49
CA ALA A 6 8.09 -15.57 -6.65
C ALA A 6 7.91 -15.91 -5.17
N GLY A 7 8.77 -15.36 -4.34
CA GLY A 7 8.70 -15.53 -2.89
C GLY A 7 8.87 -14.20 -2.18
N ARG A 8 8.19 -14.03 -1.05
CA ARG A 8 8.23 -12.82 -0.25
C ARG A 8 9.26 -12.90 0.86
N PHE A 9 9.99 -11.81 1.04
CA PHE A 9 10.96 -11.62 2.11
C PHE A 9 10.60 -10.38 2.93
N GLN A 10 11.17 -10.24 4.12
CA GLN A 10 10.96 -9.09 4.98
C GLN A 10 12.09 -8.06 4.90
N LEU A 11 13.30 -8.51 4.64
CA LEU A 11 14.49 -7.68 4.65
C LEU A 11 15.13 -7.60 3.25
N GLN A 12 15.73 -6.45 2.96
CA GLN A 12 16.48 -6.23 1.72
C GLN A 12 17.67 -7.19 1.58
N ASP A 13 18.38 -7.44 2.67
CA ASP A 13 19.51 -8.35 2.68
C ASP A 13 19.14 -9.79 2.28
N ASP A 14 17.90 -10.21 2.59
CA ASP A 14 17.37 -11.51 2.17
C ASP A 14 17.13 -11.55 0.67
N VAL A 15 16.66 -10.43 0.08
CA VAL A 15 16.48 -10.30 -1.36
C VAL A 15 17.81 -10.40 -2.09
N ASP A 16 18.83 -9.69 -1.62
CA ASP A 16 20.15 -9.70 -2.24
C ASP A 16 20.80 -11.10 -2.16
N ARG A 17 20.64 -11.78 -1.02
CA ARG A 17 21.07 -13.20 -0.88
C ARG A 17 20.29 -14.12 -1.81
N ALA A 18 18.99 -13.93 -1.94
CA ALA A 18 18.15 -14.76 -2.80
C ALA A 18 18.54 -14.58 -4.28
N ARG A 19 18.74 -13.34 -4.73
CA ARG A 19 19.21 -13.08 -6.09
C ARG A 19 20.56 -13.73 -6.38
N ALA A 20 21.51 -13.59 -5.47
CA ALA A 20 22.83 -14.25 -5.60
C ALA A 20 22.69 -15.77 -5.67
N ALA A 21 21.90 -16.37 -4.79
CA ALA A 21 21.69 -17.82 -4.74
C ALA A 21 21.02 -18.36 -6.02
N PHE A 22 20.11 -17.62 -6.63
CA PHE A 22 19.53 -18.00 -7.92
C PHE A 22 20.57 -17.96 -9.04
N VAL A 23 21.43 -16.94 -9.08
CA VAL A 23 22.53 -16.87 -10.06
C VAL A 23 23.50 -18.04 -9.87
N ASP A 24 23.89 -18.34 -8.65
CA ASP A 24 24.76 -19.49 -8.31
C ASP A 24 24.12 -20.84 -8.67
N ALA A 25 22.78 -20.91 -8.58
CA ALA A 25 22.01 -22.06 -9.02
C ALA A 25 21.85 -22.17 -10.55
N GLY A 26 22.38 -21.22 -11.32
CA GLY A 26 22.39 -21.24 -12.79
C GLY A 26 21.18 -20.54 -13.45
N PHE A 27 20.37 -19.80 -12.71
CA PHE A 27 19.35 -18.97 -13.31
C PHE A 27 19.97 -17.69 -13.89
N ALA A 28 19.47 -17.23 -15.03
CA ALA A 28 20.00 -16.04 -15.70
C ALA A 28 19.67 -14.78 -14.88
N ALA A 29 20.66 -13.93 -14.62
CA ALA A 29 20.52 -12.76 -13.77
C ALA A 29 19.48 -11.75 -14.29
N ASP A 30 19.32 -11.63 -15.59
CA ASP A 30 18.32 -10.79 -16.27
C ASP A 30 16.89 -11.31 -16.15
N ARG A 31 16.73 -12.56 -15.69
CA ARG A 31 15.47 -13.22 -15.42
C ARG A 31 15.12 -13.31 -13.93
N ILE A 32 15.86 -12.60 -13.08
CA ILE A 32 15.62 -12.53 -11.64
C ILE A 32 15.24 -11.09 -11.28
N SER A 33 14.00 -10.89 -10.82
CA SER A 33 13.49 -9.60 -10.38
C SER A 33 13.44 -9.54 -8.85
N GLY A 34 13.74 -8.38 -8.28
CA GLY A 34 13.59 -8.13 -6.86
C GLY A 34 13.10 -6.71 -6.65
N PHE A 35 11.95 -6.54 -6.01
CA PHE A 35 11.33 -5.24 -5.80
C PHE A 35 10.50 -5.22 -4.50
N TYR A 36 10.18 -4.01 -4.05
CA TYR A 36 9.32 -3.80 -2.90
C TYR A 36 7.86 -3.62 -3.35
N LEU A 37 6.98 -4.46 -2.85
CA LEU A 37 5.55 -4.32 -3.02
C LEU A 37 4.98 -3.45 -1.90
N THR A 38 4.45 -2.29 -2.26
CA THR A 38 3.80 -1.38 -1.31
C THR A 38 2.36 -1.80 -1.02
N GLN A 39 1.82 -1.32 0.09
CA GLN A 39 0.39 -1.43 0.32
C GLN A 39 -0.38 -0.45 -0.57
N PRO A 40 -1.60 -0.80 -1.02
CA PRO A 40 -2.49 0.14 -1.69
C PRO A 40 -2.67 1.41 -0.86
N GLY A 41 -2.64 2.55 -1.51
CA GLY A 41 -2.73 3.85 -0.86
C GLY A 41 -1.41 4.45 -0.36
N GLN A 42 -0.29 3.78 -0.52
CA GLN A 42 1.04 4.38 -0.37
C GLN A 42 1.50 4.97 -1.70
N HIS A 43 1.05 6.19 -1.99
CA HIS A 43 1.30 6.86 -3.25
C HIS A 43 2.77 7.18 -3.47
N ASP A 44 3.29 6.89 -4.66
CA ASP A 44 4.54 7.39 -5.25
C ASP A 44 5.79 7.41 -4.35
N MET A 45 5.77 6.78 -3.18
CA MET A 45 6.92 6.75 -2.29
C MET A 45 8.05 5.84 -2.81
N THR A 46 7.71 4.93 -3.73
CA THR A 46 8.68 4.04 -4.38
C THR A 46 8.37 3.91 -5.87
N PRO A 47 9.36 3.99 -6.77
CA PRO A 47 9.14 3.94 -8.22
C PRO A 47 8.59 2.60 -8.72
N ILE A 48 8.75 1.54 -7.96
CA ILE A 48 8.37 0.16 -8.33
C ILE A 48 7.41 -0.38 -7.27
N GLY A 49 6.24 -0.87 -7.69
CA GLY A 49 5.23 -1.47 -6.81
C GLY A 49 4.38 -0.47 -6.03
N GLY A 50 4.56 0.82 -6.25
CA GLY A 50 3.67 1.85 -5.73
C GLY A 50 2.37 1.89 -6.52
N ASP A 51 1.23 1.97 -5.85
CA ASP A 51 -0.02 2.23 -6.54
C ASP A 51 -0.22 3.74 -6.70
N HIS A 52 -0.69 4.15 -7.89
CA HIS A 52 -1.03 5.53 -8.20
C HIS A 52 -2.46 5.89 -7.79
N LEU A 53 -3.20 4.94 -7.25
CA LEU A 53 -4.59 5.13 -6.86
C LEU A 53 -4.66 5.63 -5.43
N GLN A 54 -5.26 6.80 -5.25
CA GLN A 54 -5.58 7.29 -3.91
C GLN A 54 -6.66 6.43 -3.27
N SER A 55 -6.46 6.04 -2.01
CA SER A 55 -7.51 5.39 -1.24
C SER A 55 -8.76 6.27 -1.18
N PRO A 56 -9.97 5.72 -1.07
CA PRO A 56 -11.21 6.51 -0.98
C PRO A 56 -11.16 7.58 0.11
N GLY A 57 -10.63 7.25 1.27
CA GLY A 57 -10.44 8.21 2.35
C GLY A 57 -9.47 9.35 2.01
N ALA A 58 -8.42 9.08 1.24
CA ALA A 58 -7.46 10.11 0.80
C ALA A 58 -8.05 11.03 -0.27
N LYS A 59 -8.86 10.50 -1.20
CA LYS A 59 -9.57 11.29 -2.22
C LYS A 59 -10.55 12.30 -1.61
N GLU A 60 -11.24 11.91 -0.54
CA GLU A 60 -12.24 12.74 0.13
C GLU A 60 -11.65 13.64 1.23
N ALA A 61 -10.38 13.46 1.60
CA ALA A 61 -9.75 14.19 2.70
C ALA A 61 -9.85 15.71 2.58
N PRO A 62 -9.54 16.34 1.43
CA PRO A 62 -9.61 17.81 1.30
C PRO A 62 -11.04 18.34 1.50
N GLU A 63 -12.03 17.67 0.92
CA GLU A 63 -13.43 18.07 1.02
C GLU A 63 -13.98 17.83 2.44
N GLY A 64 -13.63 16.70 3.04
CA GLY A 64 -14.01 16.36 4.41
C GLY A 64 -13.47 17.36 5.43
N VAL A 65 -12.20 17.72 5.32
CA VAL A 65 -11.56 18.73 6.18
C VAL A 65 -12.24 20.09 6.03
N MET A 66 -12.45 20.53 4.78
CA MET A 66 -13.13 21.80 4.50
C MET A 66 -14.54 21.85 5.09
N LYS A 67 -15.33 20.78 4.92
CA LYS A 67 -16.65 20.66 5.54
C LYS A 67 -16.60 20.68 7.06
N GLY A 68 -15.64 19.96 7.65
CA GLY A 68 -15.44 19.91 9.10
C GLY A 68 -15.08 21.27 9.68
N VAL A 69 -14.13 21.98 9.04
CA VAL A 69 -13.73 23.34 9.44
C VAL A 69 -14.88 24.32 9.32
N ALA A 70 -15.61 24.30 8.20
CA ALA A 70 -16.73 25.20 7.96
C ALA A 70 -17.86 24.99 8.97
N THR A 71 -18.27 23.73 9.18
CA THR A 71 -19.36 23.41 10.11
C THR A 71 -18.96 23.65 11.55
N GLY A 72 -17.81 23.17 11.97
CA GLY A 72 -17.31 23.37 13.34
C GLY A 72 -17.02 24.83 13.63
N GLY A 73 -16.46 25.56 12.67
CA GLY A 73 -16.22 26.98 12.76
C GLY A 73 -17.51 27.79 12.93
N ALA A 74 -18.54 27.50 12.12
CA ALA A 74 -19.85 28.18 12.24
C ALA A 74 -20.50 27.93 13.60
N VAL A 75 -20.50 26.70 14.08
CA VAL A 75 -21.01 26.36 15.43
C VAL A 75 -20.20 27.07 16.51
N GLY A 76 -18.87 27.04 16.39
CA GLY A 76 -17.99 27.72 17.36
C GLY A 76 -18.18 29.23 17.41
N VAL A 77 -18.36 29.89 16.25
CA VAL A 77 -18.70 31.32 16.19
C VAL A 77 -20.05 31.60 16.89
N ALA A 78 -21.07 30.76 16.62
CA ALA A 78 -22.39 30.93 17.25
C ALA A 78 -22.32 30.81 18.79
N VAL A 79 -21.62 29.80 19.30
CA VAL A 79 -21.41 29.61 20.73
C VAL A 79 -20.59 30.77 21.31
N GLY A 80 -19.51 31.17 20.64
CA GLY A 80 -18.68 32.31 21.04
C GLY A 80 -19.47 33.63 21.07
N ALA A 81 -20.39 33.84 20.12
CA ALA A 81 -21.29 34.99 20.12
C ALA A 81 -22.28 34.96 21.28
N ALA A 82 -22.87 33.82 21.59
CA ALA A 82 -23.76 33.66 22.74
C ALA A 82 -23.07 33.90 24.07
N THR A 83 -21.77 33.64 24.20
CA THR A 83 -20.97 33.90 25.38
C THR A 83 -20.29 35.25 25.41
N SER A 84 -20.46 36.09 24.40
CA SER A 84 -19.88 37.43 24.28
C SER A 84 -20.16 38.38 25.48
N PRO A 85 -21.30 38.32 26.19
CA PRO A 85 -21.48 39.13 27.41
C PRO A 85 -20.44 38.86 28.49
N ILE A 86 -19.83 37.68 28.49
CA ILE A 86 -18.77 37.26 29.46
C ILE A 86 -17.38 37.37 28.84
N THR A 87 -17.23 36.94 27.59
CA THR A 87 -15.93 36.79 26.89
C THR A 87 -15.58 38.02 26.05
N GLY A 88 -16.48 38.97 25.91
CA GLY A 88 -16.32 40.14 25.04
C GLY A 88 -16.26 39.81 23.56
N PRO A 89 -15.82 40.76 22.70
CA PRO A 89 -15.82 40.62 21.26
C PRO A 89 -14.89 39.51 20.72
N LEU A 90 -14.01 38.94 21.55
CA LEU A 90 -13.13 37.84 21.19
C LEU A 90 -13.84 36.48 21.22
N GLY A 91 -15.00 36.36 21.87
CA GLY A 91 -15.76 35.12 21.99
C GLY A 91 -15.99 34.43 20.64
N PRO A 92 -16.58 35.09 19.63
CA PRO A 92 -16.80 34.51 18.30
C PRO A 92 -15.52 34.10 17.58
N VAL A 93 -14.44 34.85 17.72
CA VAL A 93 -13.15 34.55 17.07
C VAL A 93 -12.53 33.28 17.65
N VAL A 94 -12.43 33.21 18.96
CA VAL A 94 -11.88 32.05 19.66
C VAL A 94 -12.79 30.83 19.44
N GLY A 95 -14.10 31.01 19.55
CA GLY A 95 -15.08 29.96 19.28
C GLY A 95 -14.98 29.39 17.86
N GLY A 96 -14.84 30.25 16.85
CA GLY A 96 -14.65 29.85 15.47
C GLY A 96 -13.37 29.06 15.23
N LEU A 97 -12.25 29.51 15.80
CA LEU A 97 -10.97 28.81 15.69
C LEU A 97 -11.01 27.43 16.35
N VAL A 98 -11.49 27.37 17.58
CA VAL A 98 -11.59 26.08 18.32
C VAL A 98 -12.60 25.16 17.64
N GLY A 99 -13.77 25.68 17.25
CA GLY A 99 -14.80 24.91 16.57
C GLY A 99 -14.34 24.38 15.22
N GLY A 100 -13.61 25.19 14.44
CA GLY A 100 -13.01 24.76 13.18
C GLY A 100 -11.99 23.65 13.37
N HIS A 101 -11.14 23.77 14.38
CA HIS A 101 -10.15 22.72 14.69
C HIS A 101 -10.81 21.42 15.14
N VAL A 102 -11.76 21.48 16.06
CA VAL A 102 -12.52 20.30 16.51
C VAL A 102 -13.32 19.68 15.37
N GLY A 103 -13.95 20.51 14.52
CA GLY A 103 -14.70 20.05 13.35
C GLY A 103 -13.85 19.32 12.33
N SER A 104 -12.59 19.77 12.10
CA SER A 104 -11.65 19.07 11.24
C SER A 104 -11.29 17.69 11.80
N LEU A 105 -11.01 17.58 13.09
CA LEU A 105 -10.70 16.32 13.76
C LEU A 105 -11.86 15.32 13.70
N PHE A 106 -13.09 15.81 13.85
CA PHE A 106 -14.29 14.97 13.71
C PHE A 106 -14.48 14.47 12.29
N SER A 107 -14.10 15.25 11.29
CA SER A 107 -14.10 14.83 9.90
C SER A 107 -13.10 13.70 9.63
N PHE A 108 -11.92 13.73 10.23
CA PHE A 108 -10.95 12.63 10.14
C PHE A 108 -11.48 11.32 10.72
N SER A 109 -12.23 11.37 11.82
CA SER A 109 -12.86 10.17 12.38
C SER A 109 -13.82 9.51 11.39
N LYS A 110 -14.62 10.30 10.68
CA LYS A 110 -15.54 9.78 9.66
C LYS A 110 -14.84 9.23 8.41
N MET A 111 -13.67 9.79 8.06
CA MET A 111 -12.86 9.26 6.96
C MET A 111 -12.26 7.89 7.30
N LYS A 112 -11.95 7.64 8.58
CA LYS A 112 -11.50 6.32 9.03
C LYS A 112 -12.54 5.24 8.76
N ASP A 113 -13.81 5.52 9.06
CA ASP A 113 -14.91 4.57 8.86
C ASP A 113 -15.09 4.20 7.37
N ARG A 114 -14.81 5.15 6.45
CA ARG A 114 -14.85 4.92 4.99
C ARG A 114 -13.61 4.22 4.45
N GLY A 115 -12.50 4.26 5.17
CA GLY A 115 -11.26 3.57 4.84
C GLY A 115 -11.19 2.15 5.39
N GLU A 116 -12.24 1.64 6.07
CA GLU A 116 -12.26 0.28 6.58
C GLU A 116 -12.31 -0.73 5.42
N PRO A 117 -11.56 -1.86 5.55
CA PRO A 117 -11.53 -2.89 4.51
C PRO A 117 -12.92 -3.47 4.24
N GLU A 118 -13.32 -3.50 2.97
CA GLU A 118 -14.57 -4.11 2.51
C GLU A 118 -14.30 -5.28 1.57
N GLU A 119 -15.07 -6.37 1.69
CA GLU A 119 -15.02 -7.46 0.72
C GLU A 119 -15.54 -6.99 -0.64
N GLY A 120 -14.63 -6.88 -1.64
CA GLY A 120 -14.97 -6.57 -3.02
C GLY A 120 -15.28 -5.11 -3.34
N GLY A 121 -15.09 -4.19 -2.38
CA GLY A 121 -15.24 -2.74 -2.56
C GLY A 121 -13.94 -2.02 -2.98
N GLU A 122 -13.97 -0.68 -3.05
CA GLU A 122 -12.78 0.15 -3.29
C GLU A 122 -11.72 0.01 -2.19
N ASN A 123 -12.09 -0.48 -1.00
CA ASN A 123 -11.23 -0.78 0.14
C ASN A 123 -10.95 -2.27 0.30
N ALA A 124 -10.99 -3.04 -0.76
CA ALA A 124 -10.67 -4.47 -0.70
C ALA A 124 -9.27 -4.68 -0.13
N VAL A 125 -9.15 -5.68 0.76
CA VAL A 125 -7.84 -6.08 1.29
C VAL A 125 -6.95 -6.49 0.12
N PRO A 126 -5.73 -5.94 0.02
CA PRO A 126 -4.82 -6.30 -1.07
C PRO A 126 -4.62 -7.82 -1.09
N PRO A 127 -4.62 -8.43 -2.27
CA PRO A 127 -4.42 -9.88 -2.40
C PRO A 127 -3.01 -10.31 -1.99
N ARG A 128 -2.06 -9.36 -1.98
CA ARG A 128 -0.68 -9.58 -1.53
C ARG A 128 -0.33 -8.64 -0.38
N PRO A 129 0.21 -9.15 0.73
CA PRO A 129 0.74 -8.29 1.79
C PRO A 129 2.00 -7.55 1.28
N ALA A 130 2.22 -6.33 1.80
CA ALA A 130 3.42 -5.56 1.51
C ALA A 130 4.70 -6.31 1.91
N GLY A 131 5.80 -6.03 1.23
CA GLY A 131 7.10 -6.61 1.52
C GLY A 131 7.99 -6.72 0.28
N MET A 132 9.18 -7.26 0.46
CA MET A 132 10.10 -7.49 -0.62
C MET A 132 9.72 -8.76 -1.39
N LEU A 133 9.67 -8.70 -2.71
CA LEU A 133 9.40 -9.84 -3.58
C LEU A 133 10.65 -10.18 -4.38
N VAL A 134 10.97 -11.47 -4.47
CA VAL A 134 11.97 -11.98 -5.42
C VAL A 134 11.26 -12.94 -6.35
N ALA A 135 11.38 -12.70 -7.64
CA ALA A 135 10.78 -13.50 -8.69
C ALA A 135 11.85 -14.01 -9.66
N VAL A 136 11.71 -15.24 -10.12
CA VAL A 136 12.57 -15.84 -11.13
C VAL A 136 11.75 -16.43 -12.25
N ALA A 137 12.12 -16.08 -13.50
CA ALA A 137 11.47 -16.59 -14.70
C ALA A 137 12.31 -17.67 -15.39
N PHE A 138 11.64 -18.71 -15.86
CA PHE A 138 12.26 -19.79 -16.63
C PHE A 138 11.23 -20.38 -17.62
N ASP A 139 11.73 -21.06 -18.63
CA ASP A 139 10.89 -21.68 -19.66
C ASP A 139 10.80 -23.21 -19.48
N ASP A 140 11.73 -23.80 -18.74
CA ASP A 140 11.77 -25.22 -18.44
C ASP A 140 10.97 -25.53 -17.17
N PRO A 141 9.86 -26.28 -17.25
CA PRO A 141 9.04 -26.64 -16.11
C PRO A 141 9.78 -27.44 -15.03
N ASP A 142 10.83 -28.18 -15.40
CA ASP A 142 11.60 -28.98 -14.45
C ASP A 142 12.39 -28.14 -13.44
N LEU A 143 12.61 -26.85 -13.77
CA LEU A 143 13.25 -25.90 -12.85
C LEU A 143 12.31 -25.40 -11.74
N GLN A 144 11.00 -25.61 -11.86
CA GLN A 144 10.02 -25.10 -10.89
C GLN A 144 10.29 -25.63 -9.48
N ALA A 145 10.46 -26.93 -9.32
CA ALA A 145 10.71 -27.53 -8.01
C ALA A 145 11.99 -26.96 -7.36
N ARG A 146 13.04 -26.81 -8.17
CA ARG A 146 14.32 -26.24 -7.72
C ARG A 146 14.18 -24.77 -7.29
N ALA A 147 13.42 -23.97 -8.02
CA ALA A 147 13.17 -22.57 -7.66
C ALA A 147 12.39 -22.44 -6.35
N VAL A 148 11.34 -23.26 -6.17
CA VAL A 148 10.55 -23.32 -4.93
C VAL A 148 11.40 -23.76 -3.74
N ASP A 149 12.19 -24.81 -3.90
CA ASP A 149 13.04 -25.34 -2.82
C ASP A 149 14.10 -24.31 -2.40
N LEU A 150 14.69 -23.60 -3.36
CA LEU A 150 15.66 -22.56 -3.09
C LEU A 150 15.02 -21.39 -2.31
N LEU A 151 13.86 -20.93 -2.72
CA LEU A 151 13.12 -19.88 -1.98
C LEU A 151 12.80 -20.30 -0.55
N ARG A 152 12.34 -21.54 -0.35
CA ARG A 152 12.07 -22.09 1.00
C ARG A 152 13.33 -22.13 1.88
N GLN A 153 14.45 -22.60 1.34
CA GLN A 153 15.72 -22.65 2.05
C GLN A 153 16.20 -21.26 2.48
N LEU A 154 15.91 -20.24 1.69
CA LEU A 154 16.25 -18.85 1.95
C LEU A 154 15.26 -18.14 2.89
N GLY A 155 14.20 -18.84 3.32
CA GLY A 155 13.21 -18.29 4.25
C GLY A 155 12.12 -17.44 3.60
N ALA A 156 11.89 -17.61 2.31
CA ALA A 156 10.76 -16.94 1.65
C ALA A 156 9.41 -17.41 2.21
N HIS A 157 8.50 -16.47 2.33
CA HIS A 157 7.11 -16.72 2.69
C HIS A 157 6.19 -16.48 1.49
N HIS A 158 5.01 -17.11 1.49
CA HIS A 158 4.02 -16.93 0.41
C HIS A 158 4.63 -17.11 -0.98
N ILE A 159 5.16 -18.30 -1.23
CA ILE A 159 5.70 -18.61 -2.56
C ILE A 159 4.52 -18.78 -3.54
N GLU A 160 4.53 -17.99 -4.59
CA GLU A 160 3.49 -17.96 -5.62
C GLU A 160 4.04 -18.37 -6.99
N ARG A 161 3.15 -18.91 -7.80
CA ARG A 161 3.40 -19.17 -9.21
C ARG A 161 2.63 -18.18 -10.06
N ALA A 162 3.28 -17.69 -11.11
CA ALA A 162 2.66 -16.83 -12.11
C ALA A 162 3.16 -17.20 -13.52
N GLN A 163 2.56 -16.57 -14.51
CA GLN A 163 3.06 -16.55 -15.88
C GLN A 163 3.28 -15.10 -16.28
N GLY A 164 4.41 -14.81 -16.89
CA GLY A 164 4.72 -13.44 -17.25
C GLY A 164 6.08 -13.28 -17.91
N ASN A 165 6.61 -12.04 -17.90
CA ASN A 165 7.86 -11.69 -18.53
C ASN A 165 8.74 -10.91 -17.55
N ILE A 166 9.92 -11.47 -17.25
CA ILE A 166 11.00 -10.74 -16.57
C ILE A 166 12.03 -10.39 -17.63
N VAL A 167 12.29 -9.11 -17.81
CA VAL A 167 13.22 -8.56 -18.82
C VAL A 167 14.20 -7.61 -18.15
N GLY A 168 15.48 -7.89 -18.27
CA GLY A 168 16.51 -7.06 -17.67
C GLY A 168 16.43 -6.96 -16.14
N GLY A 169 15.85 -7.97 -15.49
CA GLY A 169 15.67 -7.98 -14.03
C GLY A 169 14.40 -7.27 -13.54
N ASP A 170 13.53 -6.85 -14.45
CA ASP A 170 12.24 -6.24 -14.13
C ASP A 170 11.08 -7.16 -14.54
N TRP A 171 10.11 -7.36 -13.66
CA TRP A 171 8.87 -8.09 -13.95
C TRP A 171 7.87 -7.14 -14.63
N ALA A 172 7.99 -7.02 -15.95
CA ALA A 172 7.37 -5.98 -16.76
C ALA A 172 5.83 -6.01 -16.78
N ASP A 173 5.23 -7.19 -16.63
CA ASP A 173 3.77 -7.38 -16.63
C ASP A 173 3.20 -7.77 -15.26
N PHE A 174 3.90 -7.40 -14.16
CA PHE A 174 3.42 -7.64 -12.81
C PHE A 174 2.19 -6.80 -12.49
N ASP A 175 1.12 -7.47 -12.05
CA ASP A 175 -0.08 -6.82 -11.54
C ASP A 175 -0.22 -7.05 -10.04
N PRO A 176 0.01 -6.02 -9.20
CA PRO A 176 -0.12 -6.12 -7.76
C PRO A 176 -1.56 -6.43 -7.29
N GLY A 177 -2.57 -6.08 -8.10
CA GLY A 177 -3.98 -6.32 -7.82
C GLY A 177 -4.46 -7.73 -8.17
N SER A 178 -3.69 -8.49 -8.93
CA SER A 178 -4.05 -9.87 -9.30
C SER A 178 -3.97 -10.80 -8.08
N ARG A 179 -4.83 -11.83 -8.03
CA ARG A 179 -4.76 -12.85 -6.97
C ARG A 179 -3.55 -13.75 -7.18
N PRO A 180 -2.69 -13.96 -6.16
CA PRO A 180 -1.56 -14.86 -6.26
C PRO A 180 -2.01 -16.33 -6.29
N ASP A 181 -1.35 -17.15 -7.12
CA ASP A 181 -1.43 -18.61 -7.06
C ASP A 181 -0.38 -19.10 -6.04
N VAL A 182 -0.74 -19.06 -4.75
CA VAL A 182 0.17 -19.44 -3.66
C VAL A 182 0.32 -20.95 -3.65
N ILE A 183 1.56 -21.43 -3.77
CA ILE A 183 1.91 -22.85 -3.86
C ILE A 183 2.70 -23.35 -2.65
N ALA A 184 3.20 -22.45 -1.79
CA ALA A 184 3.91 -22.79 -0.55
C ALA A 184 3.99 -21.58 0.43
#